data_c6c593dd7c44ab04249651fef67205cf
#
_entry.id   c6c593dd7c44ab04249651fef67205cf
#
_cell.length_a   1.000
_cell.length_b   1.000
_cell.length_c   1.000
_cell.angle_alpha   90.00
_cell.angle_beta   90.00
_cell.angle_gamma   90.00
#
_symmetry.space_group_name_H-M   'P 1'
#
loop_
_entity.id
_entity.type
_entity.pdbx_description
1 polymer ?
#
loop_
_entity_poly.entity_id
_entity_poly.type
_entity_poly.pdbx_seq_one_letter_code
_entity_poly.pdbx_strand_id
1 'polypeptide(L)'
;MSSGGEGEDAGRKRVQHIMRAISISAAPYDGYEFPRVLDSMAGCGVRHVEPAFIVGYTEPFGEDTFLPANARRYRAWLDASGLRCYAFSSHIDLGRDDAIPVFKGRMDFAAALGAKVIATNAALRSNRDRFLSNIGPLAEHAASLGLTIGLENPGNGEANLFNDAAGGLALIEQLGLPAVRLNYDPGNTMSHRPGRIDAAQDAIAAMPGCAHFHLKDVRRDAEGWSFTVPGQGEIDCHAITGALKDRPDLPFAIELPLRMRRRNDAQPVRAAEPVPLPEIEAAMRACLAYLRRWFPDV
;
A
#
# COMPACT_ATOMS: atom_id res chain seq x y z
N MET A 1 -16.82 -60.73 29.84
CA MET A 1 -16.45 -60.54 28.45
C MET A 1 -16.57 -59.06 28.17
N SER A 2 -15.40 -58.47 28.12
CA SER A 2 -15.20 -57.04 27.96
C SER A 2 -15.17 -56.70 26.47
N SER A 3 -15.85 -55.65 26.05
CA SER A 3 -15.61 -55.03 24.75
C SER A 3 -15.40 -53.55 24.96
N GLY A 4 -14.12 -53.16 24.82
CA GLY A 4 -13.71 -51.79 24.85
C GLY A 4 -14.23 -51.00 23.64
N GLY A 5 -14.70 -49.83 23.90
CA GLY A 5 -14.99 -48.82 22.90
C GLY A 5 -13.79 -47.86 22.81
N GLU A 6 -13.03 -47.95 21.74
CA GLU A 6 -12.01 -46.96 21.39
C GLU A 6 -12.70 -45.73 20.87
N GLY A 7 -12.58 -44.63 21.61
CA GLY A 7 -13.02 -43.32 21.18
C GLY A 7 -12.03 -42.73 20.19
N GLU A 8 -12.42 -42.57 18.96
CA GLU A 8 -11.73 -41.76 17.97
C GLU A 8 -11.70 -40.29 18.40
N ASP A 9 -10.57 -39.86 18.90
CA ASP A 9 -10.24 -38.43 19.07
C ASP A 9 -9.90 -37.87 17.68
N ALA A 10 -10.93 -37.44 16.97
CA ALA A 10 -10.81 -36.75 15.71
C ALA A 10 -10.19 -35.35 15.95
N GLY A 11 -8.88 -35.29 15.77
CA GLY A 11 -8.11 -34.05 15.86
C GLY A 11 -8.71 -32.94 14.99
N ARG A 12 -9.49 -32.04 15.60
CA ARG A 12 -9.88 -30.76 15.03
C ARG A 12 -8.61 -29.95 14.80
N LYS A 13 -8.05 -30.01 13.58
CA LYS A 13 -7.10 -29.04 13.10
C LYS A 13 -7.75 -27.67 13.26
N ARG A 14 -7.31 -26.88 14.24
CA ARG A 14 -7.59 -25.46 14.32
C ARG A 14 -7.04 -24.84 13.03
N VAL A 15 -7.92 -24.56 12.08
CA VAL A 15 -7.60 -23.65 10.98
C VAL A 15 -7.33 -22.32 11.67
N GLN A 16 -6.05 -21.95 11.82
CA GLN A 16 -5.69 -20.60 12.17
C GLN A 16 -6.24 -19.71 11.05
N HIS A 17 -7.35 -19.03 11.32
CA HIS A 17 -7.78 -17.92 10.50
C HIS A 17 -6.63 -16.88 10.57
N ILE A 18 -5.78 -16.89 9.55
CA ILE A 18 -4.82 -15.81 9.36
C ILE A 18 -5.68 -14.57 9.13
N MET A 19 -5.80 -13.74 10.17
CA MET A 19 -6.53 -12.49 10.05
C MET A 19 -5.81 -11.61 9.02
N ARG A 20 -6.55 -11.18 8.00
CA ARG A 20 -6.06 -10.26 6.98
C ARG A 20 -5.47 -9.02 7.65
N ALA A 21 -4.29 -8.58 7.21
CA ALA A 21 -3.76 -7.29 7.60
C ALA A 21 -4.53 -6.17 6.88
N ILE A 22 -5.22 -5.35 7.65
CA ILE A 22 -5.85 -4.11 7.17
C ILE A 22 -5.08 -2.97 7.79
N SER A 23 -4.38 -2.22 6.96
CA SER A 23 -3.48 -1.15 7.36
C SER A 23 -4.09 0.22 7.10
N ILE A 24 -3.56 1.23 7.78
CA ILE A 24 -3.74 2.63 7.42
C ILE A 24 -2.37 3.17 7.01
N SER A 25 -2.31 3.83 5.85
CA SER A 25 -1.08 4.47 5.38
C SER A 25 -0.72 5.69 6.23
N ALA A 26 0.58 5.88 6.47
CA ALA A 26 1.13 7.06 7.13
C ALA A 26 1.20 8.30 6.21
N ALA A 27 0.78 8.20 4.96
CA ALA A 27 0.81 9.30 3.99
C ALA A 27 0.19 10.63 4.47
N PRO A 28 -0.91 10.67 5.26
CA PRO A 28 -1.47 11.93 5.77
C PRO A 28 -0.55 12.66 6.74
N TYR A 29 0.41 11.95 7.36
CA TYR A 29 1.36 12.51 8.33
C TYR A 29 2.62 13.08 7.67
N ASP A 30 2.60 13.36 6.38
CA ASP A 30 3.70 13.99 5.66
C ASP A 30 4.15 15.29 6.35
N GLY A 31 5.42 15.33 6.80
CA GLY A 31 6.02 16.41 7.60
C GLY A 31 6.12 16.12 9.10
N TYR A 32 5.64 14.98 9.58
CA TYR A 32 5.76 14.58 10.99
C TYR A 32 6.84 13.52 11.20
N GLU A 33 7.56 13.62 12.32
CA GLU A 33 8.51 12.61 12.76
C GLU A 33 7.82 11.27 13.06
N PHE A 34 8.42 10.15 12.66
CA PHE A 34 7.81 8.83 12.72
C PHE A 34 7.31 8.40 14.09
N PRO A 35 8.00 8.66 15.23
CA PRO A 35 7.44 8.37 16.56
C PRO A 35 6.11 9.11 16.81
N ARG A 36 6.00 10.36 16.37
CA ARG A 36 4.76 11.13 16.51
C ARG A 36 3.62 10.55 15.67
N VAL A 37 3.94 10.05 14.47
CA VAL A 37 2.99 9.34 13.61
C VAL A 37 2.45 8.11 14.33
N LEU A 38 3.35 7.28 14.88
CA LEU A 38 2.96 6.05 15.57
C LEU A 38 2.10 6.32 16.81
N ASP A 39 2.45 7.31 17.63
CA ASP A 39 1.69 7.70 18.81
C ASP A 39 0.26 8.13 18.42
N SER A 40 0.13 8.97 17.39
CA SER A 40 -1.17 9.45 16.93
C SER A 40 -2.01 8.31 16.34
N MET A 41 -1.42 7.45 15.49
CA MET A 41 -2.13 6.31 14.90
C MET A 41 -2.58 5.31 15.97
N ALA A 42 -1.73 4.98 16.92
CA ALA A 42 -2.07 4.12 18.06
C ALA A 42 -3.20 4.73 18.91
N GLY A 43 -3.13 6.04 19.20
CA GLY A 43 -4.17 6.79 19.90
C GLY A 43 -5.51 6.85 19.16
N CYS A 44 -5.52 6.71 17.84
CA CYS A 44 -6.72 6.56 17.01
C CYS A 44 -7.27 5.13 17.00
N GLY A 45 -6.51 4.12 17.45
CA GLY A 45 -6.90 2.71 17.45
C GLY A 45 -6.48 1.95 16.20
N VAL A 46 -5.53 2.46 15.42
CA VAL A 46 -4.91 1.73 14.30
C VAL A 46 -4.10 0.56 14.86
N ARG A 47 -4.10 -0.57 14.18
CA ARG A 47 -3.31 -1.77 14.54
C ARG A 47 -2.16 -2.05 13.57
N HIS A 48 -2.37 -1.74 12.30
CA HIS A 48 -1.36 -1.92 11.26
C HIS A 48 -1.13 -0.59 10.57
N VAL A 49 0.12 -0.15 10.58
CA VAL A 49 0.56 1.02 9.82
C VAL A 49 1.23 0.57 8.53
N GLU A 50 0.96 1.28 7.44
CA GLU A 50 1.78 1.23 6.24
C GLU A 50 2.64 2.50 6.21
N PRO A 51 3.94 2.42 6.56
CA PRO A 51 4.83 3.56 6.41
C PRO A 51 4.91 3.99 4.95
N ALA A 52 4.82 5.29 4.71
CA ALA A 52 4.93 5.91 3.37
C ALA A 52 6.21 6.73 3.32
N PHE A 53 7.36 6.06 3.09
CA PHE A 53 8.68 6.68 3.05
C PHE A 53 9.11 6.86 1.59
N ILE A 54 8.63 7.95 0.97
CA ILE A 54 8.80 8.24 -0.44
C ILE A 54 9.74 9.43 -0.57
N VAL A 55 10.99 9.16 -0.89
CA VAL A 55 12.04 10.17 -1.01
C VAL A 55 11.65 11.22 -2.06
N GLY A 56 11.73 12.49 -1.68
CA GLY A 56 11.35 13.62 -2.52
C GLY A 56 9.83 13.90 -2.55
N TYR A 57 9.02 13.09 -1.86
CA TYR A 57 7.55 13.22 -1.83
C TYR A 57 7.01 13.36 -0.41
N THR A 58 7.53 12.60 0.54
CA THR A 58 7.18 12.70 1.95
C THR A 58 8.38 13.15 2.78
N GLU A 59 8.14 13.94 3.81
CA GLU A 59 9.15 14.42 4.75
C GLU A 59 9.00 13.73 6.10
N PRO A 60 10.09 13.62 6.88
CA PRO A 60 11.46 14.11 6.62
C PRO A 60 12.40 13.09 5.93
N PHE A 61 11.87 12.18 5.14
CA PHE A 61 12.61 11.01 4.63
C PHE A 61 13.55 11.33 3.48
N GLY A 62 14.82 10.89 3.60
CA GLY A 62 15.84 10.85 2.57
C GLY A 62 16.37 9.42 2.38
N GLU A 63 17.28 9.19 1.44
CA GLU A 63 17.88 7.84 1.23
C GLU A 63 18.67 7.35 2.45
N ASP A 64 19.19 8.24 3.27
CA ASP A 64 19.86 7.92 4.53
C ASP A 64 18.93 7.30 5.57
N THR A 65 17.61 7.50 5.45
CA THR A 65 16.60 6.84 6.30
C THR A 65 16.73 5.32 6.24
N PHE A 66 17.01 4.77 5.06
CA PHE A 66 17.04 3.32 4.84
C PHE A 66 18.35 2.62 5.27
N LEU A 67 19.26 3.34 5.90
CA LEU A 67 20.49 2.73 6.42
C LEU A 67 20.19 1.67 7.50
N PRO A 68 20.96 0.57 7.59
CA PRO A 68 20.71 -0.53 8.53
C PRO A 68 20.68 -0.09 10.00
N ALA A 69 21.44 0.96 10.37
CA ALA A 69 21.41 1.52 11.72
C ALA A 69 20.04 2.10 12.08
N ASN A 70 19.36 2.72 11.10
CA ASN A 70 18.03 3.28 11.28
C ASN A 70 16.95 2.19 11.34
N ALA A 71 17.09 1.11 10.58
CA ALA A 71 16.09 0.03 10.56
C ALA A 71 15.80 -0.51 11.98
N ARG A 72 16.86 -0.74 12.79
CA ARG A 72 16.69 -1.19 14.18
C ARG A 72 15.96 -0.16 15.05
N ARG A 73 16.25 1.13 14.86
CA ARG A 73 15.60 2.22 15.60
C ARG A 73 14.11 2.33 15.25
N TYR A 74 13.78 2.29 13.96
CA TYR A 74 12.40 2.35 13.49
C TYR A 74 11.59 1.12 13.91
N ARG A 75 12.23 -0.05 13.89
CA ARG A 75 11.62 -1.28 14.42
C ARG A 75 11.30 -1.16 15.91
N ALA A 76 12.23 -0.63 16.72
CA ALA A 76 12.00 -0.41 18.14
C ALA A 76 10.84 0.56 18.42
N TRP A 77 10.69 1.61 17.61
CA TRP A 77 9.54 2.52 17.71
C TRP A 77 8.21 1.83 17.40
N LEU A 78 8.17 0.99 16.35
CA LEU A 78 6.98 0.17 16.03
C LEU A 78 6.62 -0.76 17.19
N ASP A 79 7.61 -1.47 17.74
CA ASP A 79 7.38 -2.39 18.85
C ASP A 79 6.86 -1.65 20.10
N ALA A 80 7.42 -0.47 20.40
CA ALA A 80 6.99 0.35 21.53
C ALA A 80 5.56 0.88 21.36
N SER A 81 5.14 1.20 20.13
CA SER A 81 3.78 1.68 19.84
C SER A 81 2.72 0.57 19.81
N GLY A 82 3.13 -0.69 19.76
CA GLY A 82 2.24 -1.84 19.57
C GLY A 82 1.69 -1.97 18.14
N LEU A 83 2.10 -1.12 17.20
CA LEU A 83 1.70 -1.18 15.81
C LEU A 83 2.52 -2.24 15.03
N ARG A 84 1.91 -2.76 13.97
CA ARG A 84 2.56 -3.72 13.07
C ARG A 84 2.68 -3.12 11.67
N CYS A 85 3.78 -3.45 10.98
CA CYS A 85 3.97 -3.13 9.57
C CYS A 85 3.77 -4.40 8.74
N TYR A 86 2.79 -4.40 7.82
CA TYR A 86 2.58 -5.48 6.87
C TYR A 86 3.00 -5.08 5.45
N ALA A 87 2.65 -3.87 5.04
CA ALA A 87 3.05 -3.28 3.77
C ALA A 87 3.86 -2.00 4.03
N PHE A 88 4.71 -1.65 3.09
CA PHE A 88 5.60 -0.50 3.15
C PHE A 88 5.62 0.20 1.80
N SER A 89 5.26 1.47 1.73
CA SER A 89 5.28 2.26 0.50
C SER A 89 6.59 3.03 0.36
N SER A 90 7.32 2.78 -0.74
CA SER A 90 8.59 3.45 -1.02
C SER A 90 8.82 3.56 -2.53
N HIS A 91 8.09 4.48 -3.15
CA HIS A 91 8.00 4.60 -4.60
C HIS A 91 9.28 5.11 -5.25
N ILE A 92 9.73 4.43 -6.30
CA ILE A 92 10.72 4.90 -7.28
C ILE A 92 10.35 4.35 -8.66
N ASP A 93 10.92 4.92 -9.71
CA ASP A 93 10.94 4.29 -11.05
C ASP A 93 11.99 3.17 -11.05
N LEU A 94 11.57 1.91 -11.13
CA LEU A 94 12.47 0.76 -11.15
C LEU A 94 13.27 0.63 -12.47
N GLY A 95 12.98 1.48 -13.46
CA GLY A 95 13.77 1.62 -14.67
C GLY A 95 14.91 2.65 -14.58
N ARG A 96 15.24 3.17 -13.39
CA ARG A 96 16.39 4.05 -13.15
C ARG A 96 17.71 3.25 -13.21
N ASP A 97 18.84 3.95 -13.49
CA ASP A 97 20.17 3.33 -13.51
C ASP A 97 20.58 2.77 -12.15
N ASP A 98 20.21 3.46 -11.07
CA ASP A 98 20.55 3.13 -9.70
C ASP A 98 19.44 2.32 -8.96
N ALA A 99 18.40 1.86 -9.68
CA ALA A 99 17.27 1.20 -9.04
C ALA A 99 17.67 -0.02 -8.21
N ILE A 100 18.61 -0.83 -8.69
CA ILE A 100 19.00 -2.06 -7.97
C ILE A 100 19.61 -1.75 -6.60
N PRO A 101 20.70 -0.96 -6.45
CA PRO A 101 21.27 -0.70 -5.14
C PRO A 101 20.31 0.09 -4.23
N VAL A 102 19.59 1.07 -4.78
CA VAL A 102 18.67 1.90 -3.99
C VAL A 102 17.49 1.07 -3.48
N PHE A 103 16.83 0.33 -4.35
CA PHE A 103 15.62 -0.40 -3.93
C PHE A 103 15.93 -1.62 -3.07
N LYS A 104 17.09 -2.27 -3.24
CA LYS A 104 17.57 -3.31 -2.30
C LYS A 104 17.69 -2.77 -0.88
N GLY A 105 18.30 -1.59 -0.69
CA GLY A 105 18.39 -0.96 0.63
C GLY A 105 17.02 -0.67 1.25
N ARG A 106 16.06 -0.23 0.43
CA ARG A 106 14.67 -0.01 0.89
C ARG A 106 13.95 -1.30 1.23
N MET A 107 14.19 -2.39 0.47
CA MET A 107 13.66 -3.73 0.79
C MET A 107 14.22 -4.28 2.09
N ASP A 108 15.54 -4.14 2.33
CA ASP A 108 16.18 -4.57 3.58
C ASP A 108 15.58 -3.83 4.79
N PHE A 109 15.36 -2.52 4.65
CA PHE A 109 14.71 -1.71 5.68
C PHE A 109 13.26 -2.15 5.91
N ALA A 110 12.46 -2.31 4.86
CA ALA A 110 11.07 -2.74 4.96
C ALA A 110 10.93 -4.13 5.62
N ALA A 111 11.81 -5.08 5.24
CA ALA A 111 11.86 -6.41 5.85
C ALA A 111 12.21 -6.33 7.35
N ALA A 112 13.16 -5.49 7.73
CA ALA A 112 13.52 -5.28 9.14
C ALA A 112 12.36 -4.70 9.97
N LEU A 113 11.48 -3.90 9.36
CA LEU A 113 10.25 -3.40 9.99
C LEU A 113 9.14 -4.47 10.09
N GLY A 114 9.29 -5.60 9.41
CA GLY A 114 8.35 -6.71 9.43
C GLY A 114 7.39 -6.74 8.24
N ALA A 115 7.60 -5.89 7.24
CA ALA A 115 6.79 -5.88 6.02
C ALA A 115 6.83 -7.24 5.29
N LYS A 116 5.75 -7.52 4.56
CA LYS A 116 5.61 -8.64 3.63
C LYS A 116 5.45 -8.16 2.20
N VAL A 117 5.04 -6.91 2.03
CA VAL A 117 4.92 -6.25 0.73
C VAL A 117 5.64 -4.91 0.77
N ILE A 118 6.37 -4.58 -0.28
CA ILE A 118 6.90 -3.24 -0.53
C ILE A 118 6.28 -2.70 -1.81
N ALA A 119 5.51 -1.61 -1.69
CA ALA A 119 4.85 -0.95 -2.81
C ALA A 119 5.78 0.06 -3.48
N THR A 120 5.81 0.05 -4.81
CA THR A 120 6.60 0.97 -5.63
C THR A 120 6.02 1.09 -7.04
N ASN A 121 6.45 2.10 -7.80
CA ASN A 121 6.10 2.19 -9.22
C ASN A 121 6.84 1.12 -10.03
N ALA A 122 6.28 0.73 -11.19
CA ALA A 122 7.05 -0.07 -12.15
C ALA A 122 8.13 0.80 -12.81
N ALA A 123 7.77 1.49 -13.89
CA ALA A 123 8.64 2.45 -14.57
C ALA A 123 7.83 3.31 -15.56
N LEU A 124 8.41 4.41 -16.02
CA LEU A 124 8.00 5.07 -17.25
C LEU A 124 8.18 4.13 -18.44
N ARG A 125 7.32 4.23 -19.45
CA ARG A 125 7.40 3.42 -20.67
C ARG A 125 8.73 3.60 -21.41
N SER A 126 9.31 4.80 -21.35
CA SER A 126 10.64 5.08 -21.90
C SER A 126 11.77 4.30 -21.21
N ASN A 127 11.57 3.85 -19.99
CA ASN A 127 12.55 3.12 -19.19
C ASN A 127 12.31 1.60 -19.18
N ARG A 128 11.43 1.10 -20.07
CA ARG A 128 10.99 -0.30 -20.10
C ARG A 128 12.13 -1.32 -20.12
N ASP A 129 13.10 -1.14 -21.00
CA ASP A 129 14.17 -2.14 -21.17
C ASP A 129 15.06 -2.22 -19.93
N ARG A 130 15.31 -1.07 -19.30
CA ARG A 130 16.06 -1.04 -18.05
C ARG A 130 15.24 -1.64 -16.89
N PHE A 131 13.94 -1.35 -16.82
CA PHE A 131 13.05 -2.02 -15.89
C PHE A 131 13.12 -3.54 -16.01
N LEU A 132 13.03 -4.06 -17.24
CA LEU A 132 13.11 -5.51 -17.49
C LEU A 132 14.47 -6.11 -17.07
N SER A 133 15.56 -5.33 -17.20
CA SER A 133 16.88 -5.74 -16.71
C SER A 133 17.01 -5.72 -15.19
N ASN A 134 16.33 -4.77 -14.53
CA ASN A 134 16.43 -4.57 -13.08
C ASN A 134 15.52 -5.49 -12.27
N ILE A 135 14.33 -5.82 -12.80
CA ILE A 135 13.27 -6.46 -12.00
C ILE A 135 13.60 -7.88 -11.55
N GLY A 136 14.33 -8.65 -12.36
CA GLY A 136 14.77 -10.01 -12.01
C GLY A 136 15.63 -10.03 -10.74
N PRO A 137 16.79 -9.35 -10.71
CA PRO A 137 17.64 -9.22 -9.52
C PRO A 137 16.93 -8.62 -8.29
N LEU A 138 15.94 -7.72 -8.49
CA LEU A 138 15.13 -7.17 -7.41
C LEU A 138 14.14 -8.20 -6.86
N ALA A 139 13.50 -8.98 -7.73
CA ALA A 139 12.58 -10.04 -7.32
C ALA A 139 13.29 -11.17 -6.55
N GLU A 140 14.49 -11.55 -6.98
CA GLU A 140 15.33 -12.51 -6.25
C GLU A 140 15.68 -12.00 -4.83
N HIS A 141 16.05 -10.72 -4.72
CA HIS A 141 16.35 -10.12 -3.42
C HIS A 141 15.09 -10.04 -2.54
N ALA A 142 13.94 -9.62 -3.08
CA ALA A 142 12.67 -9.61 -2.37
C ALA A 142 12.32 -11.02 -1.84
N ALA A 143 12.43 -12.04 -2.69
CA ALA A 143 12.18 -13.43 -2.30
C ALA A 143 13.09 -13.90 -1.17
N SER A 144 14.38 -13.53 -1.19
CA SER A 144 15.34 -13.87 -0.13
C SER A 144 14.96 -13.25 1.24
N LEU A 145 14.26 -12.14 1.23
CA LEU A 145 13.76 -11.43 2.41
C LEU A 145 12.34 -11.86 2.83
N GLY A 146 11.69 -12.72 2.06
CA GLY A 146 10.27 -13.06 2.24
C GLY A 146 9.34 -11.90 1.97
N LEU A 147 9.74 -10.98 1.07
CA LEU A 147 8.96 -9.84 0.57
C LEU A 147 8.35 -10.12 -0.79
N THR A 148 7.26 -9.42 -1.08
CA THR A 148 6.72 -9.27 -2.45
C THR A 148 6.82 -7.81 -2.86
N ILE A 149 7.29 -7.55 -4.07
CA ILE A 149 7.23 -6.22 -4.69
C ILE A 149 5.83 -6.01 -5.22
N GLY A 150 5.13 -5.01 -4.70
CA GLY A 150 3.82 -4.56 -5.17
C GLY A 150 3.99 -3.43 -6.17
N LEU A 151 3.80 -3.69 -7.46
CA LEU A 151 3.85 -2.65 -8.49
C LEU A 151 2.55 -1.85 -8.47
N GLU A 152 2.65 -0.54 -8.30
CA GLU A 152 1.50 0.36 -8.22
C GLU A 152 1.27 1.09 -9.55
N ASN A 153 -0.01 1.25 -9.91
CA ASN A 153 -0.43 2.08 -11.02
C ASN A 153 -0.32 3.56 -10.63
N PRO A 154 0.55 4.36 -11.29
CA PRO A 154 0.70 5.78 -10.95
C PRO A 154 -0.48 6.62 -11.45
N GLY A 155 -0.85 7.63 -10.65
CA GLY A 155 -1.93 8.56 -10.99
C GLY A 155 -1.44 9.89 -11.60
N ASN A 156 -0.27 9.92 -12.24
CA ASN A 156 0.45 11.13 -12.61
C ASN A 156 0.22 11.60 -14.06
N GLY A 157 -0.63 10.93 -14.84
CA GLY A 157 -0.90 11.29 -16.24
C GLY A 157 0.19 10.86 -17.23
N GLU A 158 1.34 10.36 -16.76
CA GLU A 158 2.48 10.00 -17.58
C GLU A 158 2.29 8.65 -18.31
N ALA A 159 3.11 8.40 -19.33
CA ALA A 159 3.13 7.11 -20.04
C ALA A 159 3.91 6.08 -19.23
N ASN A 160 3.27 5.47 -18.24
CA ASN A 160 3.84 4.41 -17.43
C ASN A 160 3.71 3.04 -18.12
N LEU A 161 4.40 2.02 -17.60
CA LEU A 161 4.31 0.65 -18.11
C LEU A 161 2.89 0.09 -18.00
N PHE A 162 2.16 0.48 -16.95
CA PHE A 162 0.72 0.25 -16.83
C PHE A 162 0.07 1.39 -16.03
N ASN A 163 -1.23 1.60 -16.26
CA ASN A 163 -2.04 2.60 -15.56
C ASN A 163 -3.46 2.09 -15.23
N ASP A 164 -3.77 0.85 -15.64
CA ASP A 164 -5.05 0.20 -15.45
C ASP A 164 -4.85 -1.30 -15.12
N ALA A 165 -5.94 -1.96 -14.75
CA ALA A 165 -5.92 -3.37 -14.35
C ALA A 165 -5.42 -4.29 -15.45
N ALA A 166 -5.90 -4.09 -16.68
CA ALA A 166 -5.54 -4.94 -17.81
C ALA A 166 -4.03 -4.86 -18.11
N GLY A 167 -3.48 -3.65 -18.12
CA GLY A 167 -2.04 -3.43 -18.31
C GLY A 167 -1.20 -4.00 -17.18
N GLY A 168 -1.65 -3.83 -15.93
CA GLY A 168 -0.95 -4.38 -14.75
C GLY A 168 -0.93 -5.91 -14.74
N LEU A 169 -2.07 -6.54 -14.98
CA LEU A 169 -2.18 -8.01 -15.06
C LEU A 169 -1.31 -8.58 -16.18
N ALA A 170 -1.34 -7.98 -17.37
CA ALA A 170 -0.50 -8.39 -18.49
C ALA A 170 0.99 -8.23 -18.17
N LEU A 171 1.39 -7.16 -17.46
CA LEU A 171 2.78 -6.96 -17.07
C LEU A 171 3.27 -8.05 -16.12
N ILE A 172 2.54 -8.35 -15.04
CA ILE A 172 2.97 -9.39 -14.08
C ILE A 172 2.96 -10.79 -14.70
N GLU A 173 2.02 -11.08 -15.60
CA GLU A 173 1.99 -12.32 -16.37
C GLU A 173 3.23 -12.43 -17.28
N GLN A 174 3.57 -11.37 -18.02
CA GLN A 174 4.77 -11.32 -18.87
C GLN A 174 6.05 -11.53 -18.05
N LEU A 175 6.13 -10.94 -16.84
CA LEU A 175 7.31 -11.07 -15.99
C LEU A 175 7.47 -12.50 -15.45
N GLY A 176 6.38 -13.18 -15.12
CA GLY A 176 6.41 -14.55 -14.58
C GLY A 176 7.17 -14.69 -13.26
N LEU A 177 7.34 -13.59 -12.49
CA LEU A 177 8.13 -13.54 -11.26
C LEU A 177 7.19 -13.65 -10.03
N PRO A 178 7.23 -14.74 -9.25
CA PRO A 178 6.33 -14.94 -8.11
C PRO A 178 6.40 -13.84 -7.04
N ALA A 179 7.59 -13.24 -6.85
CA ALA A 179 7.83 -12.15 -5.89
C ALA A 179 7.42 -10.76 -6.42
N VAL A 180 6.81 -10.68 -7.62
CA VAL A 180 6.33 -9.41 -8.21
C VAL A 180 4.84 -9.53 -8.49
N ARG A 181 4.06 -8.68 -7.85
CA ARG A 181 2.59 -8.64 -7.95
C ARG A 181 2.15 -7.18 -8.04
N LEU A 182 0.85 -6.94 -8.07
CA LEU A 182 0.31 -5.58 -8.03
C LEU A 182 0.07 -5.09 -6.60
N ASN A 183 0.19 -3.79 -6.42
CA ASN A 183 -0.45 -2.98 -5.40
C ASN A 183 -1.38 -2.00 -6.12
N TYR A 184 -2.67 -2.29 -6.23
CA TYR A 184 -3.56 -1.51 -7.08
C TYR A 184 -4.25 -0.39 -6.32
N ASP A 185 -4.33 0.81 -6.93
CA ASP A 185 -4.88 2.03 -6.37
C ASP A 185 -5.95 2.65 -7.29
N PRO A 186 -7.26 2.60 -6.92
CA PRO A 186 -8.34 3.18 -7.71
C PRO A 186 -8.29 4.72 -7.79
N GLY A 187 -7.78 5.40 -6.77
CA GLY A 187 -7.64 6.86 -6.78
C GLY A 187 -6.62 7.32 -7.83
N ASN A 188 -5.58 6.52 -8.04
CA ASN A 188 -4.60 6.77 -9.09
C ASN A 188 -5.20 6.54 -10.48
N THR A 189 -6.03 5.50 -10.68
CA THR A 189 -6.76 5.28 -11.93
C THR A 189 -7.68 6.46 -12.26
N MET A 190 -8.45 6.92 -11.27
CA MET A 190 -9.37 8.05 -11.43
C MET A 190 -8.65 9.34 -11.85
N SER A 191 -7.52 9.66 -11.21
CA SER A 191 -6.77 10.89 -11.49
C SER A 191 -5.94 10.82 -12.77
N HIS A 192 -5.50 9.61 -13.18
CA HIS A 192 -4.67 9.43 -14.37
C HIS A 192 -5.44 9.72 -15.66
N ARG A 193 -6.68 9.23 -15.78
CA ARG A 193 -7.54 9.42 -16.96
C ARG A 193 -9.00 9.59 -16.57
N PRO A 194 -9.39 10.75 -16.09
CA PRO A 194 -10.75 11.01 -15.62
C PRO A 194 -11.83 10.67 -16.66
N GLY A 195 -12.84 9.92 -16.24
CA GLY A 195 -14.03 9.61 -17.07
C GLY A 195 -13.81 8.61 -18.22
N ARG A 196 -12.61 8.00 -18.33
CA ARG A 196 -12.31 6.96 -19.33
C ARG A 196 -12.45 5.53 -18.82
N ILE A 197 -12.31 5.35 -17.52
CA ILE A 197 -12.34 4.05 -16.84
C ILE A 197 -13.21 4.20 -15.59
N ASP A 198 -14.08 3.23 -15.34
CA ASP A 198 -14.72 3.08 -14.04
C ASP A 198 -13.68 2.59 -13.05
N ALA A 199 -13.19 3.47 -12.19
CA ALA A 199 -12.09 3.17 -11.27
C ALA A 199 -12.42 2.05 -10.29
N ALA A 200 -13.68 1.88 -9.89
CA ALA A 200 -14.08 0.82 -8.98
C ALA A 200 -14.08 -0.54 -9.67
N GLN A 201 -14.67 -0.64 -10.86
CA GLN A 201 -14.70 -1.90 -11.61
C GLN A 201 -13.30 -2.32 -12.06
N ASP A 202 -12.48 -1.37 -12.50
CA ASP A 202 -11.09 -1.63 -12.88
C ASP A 202 -10.26 -2.12 -11.69
N ALA A 203 -10.43 -1.49 -10.51
CA ALA A 203 -9.77 -1.92 -9.29
C ALA A 203 -10.17 -3.34 -8.86
N ILE A 204 -11.45 -3.69 -8.95
CA ILE A 204 -11.95 -5.05 -8.67
C ILE A 204 -11.33 -6.05 -9.65
N ALA A 205 -11.24 -5.70 -10.93
CA ALA A 205 -10.61 -6.53 -11.95
C ALA A 205 -9.10 -6.76 -11.69
N ALA A 206 -8.40 -5.82 -11.06
CA ALA A 206 -6.99 -5.94 -10.70
C ALA A 206 -6.71 -6.91 -9.54
N MET A 207 -7.68 -7.13 -8.63
CA MET A 207 -7.49 -7.88 -7.38
C MET A 207 -6.85 -9.27 -7.55
N PRO A 208 -7.14 -10.08 -8.58
CA PRO A 208 -6.48 -11.38 -8.77
C PRO A 208 -4.95 -11.28 -8.94
N GLY A 209 -4.45 -10.14 -9.42
CA GLY A 209 -3.03 -9.85 -9.58
C GLY A 209 -2.35 -9.25 -8.36
N CYS A 210 -3.11 -8.84 -7.35
CA CYS A 210 -2.58 -8.09 -6.21
C CYS A 210 -1.97 -8.98 -5.13
N ALA A 211 -0.86 -8.51 -4.53
CA ALA A 211 -0.37 -8.96 -3.23
C ALA A 211 -0.79 -8.01 -2.11
N HIS A 212 -1.11 -6.78 -2.45
CA HIS A 212 -1.62 -5.74 -1.59
C HIS A 212 -2.51 -4.79 -2.41
N PHE A 213 -3.33 -3.99 -1.75
CA PHE A 213 -4.29 -3.12 -2.41
C PHE A 213 -4.41 -1.80 -1.65
N HIS A 214 -4.49 -0.67 -2.34
CA HIS A 214 -4.84 0.61 -1.73
C HIS A 214 -6.34 0.88 -1.89
N LEU A 215 -7.04 1.06 -0.79
CA LEU A 215 -8.39 1.61 -0.78
C LEU A 215 -8.28 3.12 -0.64
N LYS A 216 -8.49 3.83 -1.74
CA LYS A 216 -8.33 5.28 -1.85
C LYS A 216 -9.56 5.89 -2.51
N ASP A 217 -10.05 6.97 -1.95
CA ASP A 217 -11.17 7.73 -2.50
C ASP A 217 -10.75 9.15 -2.82
N VAL A 218 -11.35 9.72 -3.84
CA VAL A 218 -11.02 11.06 -4.35
C VAL A 218 -12.28 11.89 -4.54
N ARG A 219 -12.13 13.20 -4.34
CA ARG A 219 -13.16 14.20 -4.64
C ARG A 219 -12.61 15.17 -5.67
N ARG A 220 -13.38 15.44 -6.69
CA ARG A 220 -13.05 16.43 -7.71
C ARG A 220 -13.58 17.81 -7.34
N ASP A 221 -12.78 18.83 -7.63
CA ASP A 221 -13.18 20.24 -7.63
C ASP A 221 -12.73 20.95 -8.93
N ALA A 222 -12.85 22.27 -8.99
CA ALA A 222 -12.46 23.05 -10.17
C ALA A 222 -10.96 22.99 -10.48
N GLU A 223 -10.13 22.72 -9.48
CA GLU A 223 -8.67 22.72 -9.58
C GLU A 223 -8.07 21.33 -9.81
N GLY A 224 -8.87 20.27 -9.60
CA GLY A 224 -8.42 18.87 -9.77
C GLY A 224 -8.99 17.92 -8.74
N TRP A 225 -8.12 17.13 -8.11
CA TRP A 225 -8.49 16.02 -7.24
C TRP A 225 -7.90 16.20 -5.85
N SER A 226 -8.71 16.05 -4.82
CA SER A 226 -8.31 15.89 -3.42
C SER A 226 -8.66 14.50 -2.92
N PHE A 227 -7.93 14.03 -1.90
CA PHE A 227 -8.16 12.72 -1.29
C PHE A 227 -9.10 12.84 -0.10
N THR A 228 -9.97 11.87 0.08
CA THR A 228 -10.99 11.88 1.14
C THR A 228 -11.17 10.50 1.76
N VAL A 229 -11.89 10.45 2.88
CA VAL A 229 -12.24 9.19 3.56
C VAL A 229 -13.05 8.31 2.61
N PRO A 230 -12.77 6.99 2.52
CA PRO A 230 -13.52 6.08 1.66
C PRO A 230 -15.04 6.19 1.84
N GLY A 231 -15.76 6.29 0.73
CA GLY A 231 -17.20 6.48 0.68
C GLY A 231 -17.67 7.93 0.84
N GLN A 232 -16.76 8.90 0.87
CA GLN A 232 -17.07 10.33 0.86
C GLN A 232 -16.67 11.02 -0.44
N GLY A 233 -16.05 10.31 -1.37
CA GLY A 233 -15.60 10.77 -2.66
C GLY A 233 -16.48 10.27 -3.80
N GLU A 234 -15.87 10.14 -4.99
CA GLU A 234 -16.53 9.80 -6.24
C GLU A 234 -16.32 8.35 -6.67
N ILE A 235 -15.40 7.62 -6.00
CA ILE A 235 -15.16 6.20 -6.30
C ILE A 235 -16.18 5.35 -5.53
N ASP A 236 -16.75 4.36 -6.19
CA ASP A 236 -17.62 3.39 -5.51
C ASP A 236 -16.79 2.47 -4.58
N CYS A 237 -16.35 3.06 -3.46
CA CYS A 237 -15.61 2.34 -2.42
C CYS A 237 -16.47 1.24 -1.76
N HIS A 238 -17.81 1.29 -1.86
CA HIS A 238 -18.67 0.22 -1.36
C HIS A 238 -18.51 -1.05 -2.19
N ALA A 239 -18.55 -0.95 -3.51
CA ALA A 239 -18.32 -2.07 -4.42
C ALA A 239 -16.92 -2.68 -4.20
N ILE A 240 -15.88 -1.84 -4.12
CA ILE A 240 -14.51 -2.28 -3.87
C ILE A 240 -14.40 -3.02 -2.51
N THR A 241 -14.95 -2.44 -1.44
CA THR A 241 -14.85 -3.02 -0.10
C THR A 241 -15.66 -4.33 0.01
N GLY A 242 -16.80 -4.42 -0.72
CA GLY A 242 -17.54 -5.67 -0.89
C GLY A 242 -16.69 -6.76 -1.53
N ALA A 243 -16.04 -6.45 -2.65
CA ALA A 243 -15.13 -7.39 -3.32
C ALA A 243 -13.92 -7.77 -2.43
N LEU A 244 -13.35 -6.81 -1.70
CA LEU A 244 -12.30 -7.10 -0.71
C LEU A 244 -12.79 -8.02 0.41
N LYS A 245 -14.05 -7.92 0.84
CA LYS A 245 -14.61 -8.81 1.85
C LYS A 245 -14.60 -10.27 1.39
N ASP A 246 -14.84 -10.51 0.10
CA ASP A 246 -14.84 -11.82 -0.53
C ASP A 246 -13.40 -12.34 -0.81
N ARG A 247 -12.38 -11.55 -0.54
CA ARG A 247 -10.96 -11.87 -0.72
C ARG A 247 -10.21 -11.77 0.62
N PRO A 248 -10.48 -12.67 1.59
CA PRO A 248 -9.83 -12.64 2.91
C PRO A 248 -8.31 -12.85 2.86
N ASP A 249 -7.81 -13.35 1.74
CA ASP A 249 -6.40 -13.54 1.42
C ASP A 249 -5.69 -12.24 0.98
N LEU A 250 -6.43 -11.19 0.58
CA LEU A 250 -5.85 -9.95 0.06
C LEU A 250 -5.75 -8.88 1.16
N PRO A 251 -4.54 -8.59 1.68
CA PRO A 251 -4.32 -7.47 2.58
C PRO A 251 -4.44 -6.15 1.82
N PHE A 252 -4.82 -5.11 2.54
CA PHE A 252 -4.95 -3.78 1.95
C PHE A 252 -4.70 -2.67 2.96
N ALA A 253 -4.47 -1.46 2.47
CA ALA A 253 -4.40 -0.25 3.28
C ALA A 253 -5.38 0.81 2.79
N ILE A 254 -5.93 1.62 3.71
CA ILE A 254 -6.48 2.92 3.32
C ILE A 254 -5.32 3.88 3.13
N GLU A 255 -5.22 4.46 1.92
CA GLU A 255 -4.26 5.50 1.62
C GLU A 255 -4.97 6.85 1.46
N LEU A 256 -4.58 7.83 2.29
CA LEU A 256 -5.22 9.14 2.37
C LEU A 256 -4.17 10.25 2.47
N PRO A 257 -3.49 10.62 1.37
CA PRO A 257 -2.42 11.62 1.39
C PRO A 257 -2.99 13.04 1.45
N LEU A 258 -3.47 13.48 2.62
CA LEU A 258 -4.21 14.73 2.83
C LEU A 258 -3.42 15.99 2.48
N ARG A 259 -2.08 15.97 2.58
CA ARG A 259 -1.22 17.10 2.21
C ARG A 259 -1.07 17.26 0.69
N MET A 260 -1.50 16.24 -0.06
CA MET A 260 -1.36 16.19 -1.51
C MET A 260 -2.70 16.39 -2.19
N ARG A 261 -2.65 17.00 -3.38
CA ARG A 261 -3.73 17.01 -4.34
C ARG A 261 -3.18 16.77 -5.74
N ARG A 262 -4.01 16.46 -6.70
CA ARG A 262 -3.62 16.39 -8.11
C ARG A 262 -4.39 17.44 -8.90
N ARG A 263 -3.69 18.18 -9.75
CA ARG A 263 -4.30 19.11 -10.68
C ARG A 263 -5.11 18.38 -11.77
N ASN A 264 -5.84 19.12 -12.58
CA ASN A 264 -6.59 18.58 -13.72
C ASN A 264 -5.70 17.86 -14.76
N ASP A 265 -4.40 18.16 -14.80
CA ASP A 265 -3.38 17.47 -15.61
C ASP A 265 -2.76 16.25 -14.90
N ALA A 266 -3.34 15.81 -13.79
CA ALA A 266 -2.90 14.72 -12.92
C ALA A 266 -1.57 14.99 -12.17
N GLN A 267 -0.93 16.13 -12.36
CA GLN A 267 0.32 16.43 -11.67
C GLN A 267 0.10 16.68 -10.17
N PRO A 268 0.95 16.09 -9.30
CA PRO A 268 0.81 16.26 -7.86
C PRO A 268 1.17 17.69 -7.42
N VAL A 269 0.40 18.19 -6.47
CA VAL A 269 0.69 19.45 -5.77
C VAL A 269 0.67 19.17 -4.29
N ARG A 270 1.74 19.56 -3.60
CA ARG A 270 1.88 19.39 -2.16
C ARG A 270 1.65 20.73 -1.46
N ALA A 271 0.83 20.74 -0.40
CA ALA A 271 0.66 21.92 0.43
C ALA A 271 1.99 22.27 1.15
N ALA A 272 2.26 23.56 1.32
CA ALA A 272 3.48 24.02 1.98
C ALA A 272 3.54 23.53 3.44
N GLU A 273 2.44 23.66 4.16
CA GLU A 273 2.36 23.25 5.57
C GLU A 273 1.84 21.82 5.71
N PRO A 274 2.33 21.06 6.69
CA PRO A 274 1.71 19.79 7.10
C PRO A 274 0.26 19.99 7.52
N VAL A 275 -0.58 18.97 7.28
CA VAL A 275 -1.96 18.97 7.74
C VAL A 275 -1.99 18.95 9.27
N PRO A 276 -2.81 19.78 9.95
CA PRO A 276 -2.88 19.78 11.41
C PRO A 276 -3.22 18.40 11.98
N LEU A 277 -2.51 17.98 13.02
CA LEU A 277 -2.67 16.66 13.63
C LEU A 277 -4.11 16.31 14.00
N PRO A 278 -4.92 17.24 14.60
CA PRO A 278 -6.32 16.97 14.92
C PRO A 278 -7.18 16.63 13.67
N GLU A 279 -6.87 17.22 12.51
CA GLU A 279 -7.55 16.93 11.25
C GLU A 279 -7.20 15.54 10.74
N ILE A 280 -5.91 15.19 10.80
CA ILE A 280 -5.43 13.83 10.44
C ILE A 280 -6.11 12.81 11.34
N GLU A 281 -6.12 13.02 12.66
CA GLU A 281 -6.72 12.09 13.61
C GLU A 281 -8.25 11.95 13.42
N ALA A 282 -8.93 13.04 13.07
CA ALA A 282 -10.35 12.98 12.73
C ALA A 282 -10.59 12.12 11.47
N ALA A 283 -9.75 12.28 10.44
CA ALA A 283 -9.80 11.47 9.23
C ALA A 283 -9.47 10.00 9.51
N MET A 284 -8.46 9.71 10.35
CA MET A 284 -8.13 8.34 10.77
C MET A 284 -9.29 7.65 11.46
N ARG A 285 -9.93 8.34 12.42
CA ARG A 285 -11.12 7.81 13.11
C ARG A 285 -12.28 7.56 12.14
N ALA A 286 -12.47 8.43 11.15
CA ALA A 286 -13.49 8.25 10.12
C ALA A 286 -13.17 7.04 9.20
N CYS A 287 -11.91 6.85 8.81
CA CYS A 287 -11.47 5.66 8.07
C CYS A 287 -11.73 4.37 8.85
N LEU A 288 -11.39 4.34 10.14
CA LEU A 288 -11.66 3.18 11.01
C LEU A 288 -13.17 2.94 11.17
N ALA A 289 -13.98 3.99 11.29
CA ALA A 289 -15.43 3.87 11.35
C ALA A 289 -16.02 3.33 10.04
N TYR A 290 -15.45 3.70 8.89
CA TYR A 290 -15.82 3.11 7.61
C TYR A 290 -15.46 1.62 7.55
N LEU A 291 -14.23 1.24 7.92
CA LEU A 291 -13.77 -0.14 7.90
C LEU A 291 -14.59 -1.05 8.81
N ARG A 292 -14.93 -0.60 10.03
CA ARG A 292 -15.68 -1.40 11.01
C ARG A 292 -17.08 -1.81 10.56
N ARG A 293 -17.66 -1.10 9.59
CA ARG A 293 -18.94 -1.51 8.95
C ARG A 293 -18.80 -2.78 8.12
N TRP A 294 -17.60 -3.04 7.61
CA TRP A 294 -17.28 -4.17 6.74
C TRP A 294 -16.47 -5.27 7.45
N PHE A 295 -15.60 -4.85 8.34
CA PHE A 295 -14.64 -5.67 9.08
C PHE A 295 -14.70 -5.31 10.56
N PRO A 296 -15.63 -5.92 11.34
CA PRO A 296 -15.87 -5.52 12.73
C PRO A 296 -14.64 -5.65 13.66
N ASP A 297 -13.70 -6.52 13.30
CA ASP A 297 -12.51 -6.81 14.11
C ASP A 297 -11.33 -5.84 13.88
N VAL A 298 -11.55 -4.77 13.11
CA VAL A 298 -10.52 -3.74 12.82
C VAL A 298 -10.48 -2.65 13.87
#